data_e25c3129a0056f103210573dec35c4a9
#
_entry.id   e25c3129a0056f103210573dec35c4a9
#
_cell.length_a   1.000
_cell.length_b   1.000
_cell.length_c   1.000
_cell.angle_alpha   90.00
_cell.angle_beta   90.00
_cell.angle_gamma   90.00
#
_symmetry.space_group_name_H-M   'P 1'
#
loop_
_entity.id
_entity.type
_entity.pdbx_description
1 polymer ?
#
loop_
_entity_poly.entity_id
_entity_poly.type
_entity_poly.pdbx_seq_one_letter_code
_entity_poly.pdbx_strand_id
1 'polypeptide(L)'
;MRQTDELTRLEESLDRIREAPADRGTVELIVRRPAVDEREVLTEAVLDLHEGLVGDTWRARGSSRTPDGGPNPESQLTLMNARVAAAVAGGRERWALAGDQIYVDLDLSLGNLPPGSRIQIGSAVIEFSEAPHTGCAKFSARFGNDALRFVNSPIGRELRLRGANCKVVTPGIVRPGDAIRKVPS
;
A
#
# COMPACT_ATOMS: atom_id res chain seq x y z
N MET A 1 16.85 31.16 8.36
CA MET A 1 16.57 29.72 8.42
C MET A 1 16.20 29.29 7.00
N ARG A 2 17.03 28.48 6.33
CA ARG A 2 16.67 27.98 4.99
C ARG A 2 15.49 27.03 5.16
N GLN A 3 14.40 27.31 4.46
CA GLN A 3 13.27 26.40 4.35
C GLN A 3 13.81 25.18 3.60
N THR A 4 13.96 24.05 4.28
CA THR A 4 14.34 22.77 3.65
C THR A 4 13.26 22.48 2.61
N ASP A 5 13.66 22.26 1.37
CA ASP A 5 12.73 21.88 0.31
C ASP A 5 12.00 20.58 0.71
N GLU A 6 10.71 20.50 0.43
CA GLU A 6 9.87 19.34 0.80
C GLU A 6 10.46 18.03 0.24
N LEU A 7 11.00 18.07 -0.97
CA LEU A 7 11.67 16.91 -1.56
C LEU A 7 12.89 16.48 -0.74
N THR A 8 13.71 17.40 -0.28
CA THR A 8 14.88 17.10 0.57
C THR A 8 14.44 16.46 1.89
N ARG A 9 13.38 16.97 2.51
CA ARG A 9 12.81 16.37 3.73
C ARG A 9 12.33 14.93 3.52
N LEU A 10 11.71 14.67 2.36
CA LEU A 10 11.26 13.33 2.00
C LEU A 10 12.45 12.39 1.75
N GLU A 11 13.49 12.87 1.06
CA GLU A 11 14.72 12.10 0.82
C GLU A 11 15.46 11.77 2.12
N GLU A 12 15.51 12.68 3.08
CA GLU A 12 16.06 12.44 4.42
C GLU A 12 15.29 11.35 5.21
N SER A 13 14.04 11.08 4.85
CA SER A 13 13.25 10.00 5.47
C SER A 13 13.61 8.59 5.00
N LEU A 14 14.41 8.45 3.92
CA LEU A 14 14.73 7.16 3.30
C LEU A 14 15.40 6.18 4.27
N ASP A 15 16.31 6.65 5.12
CA ASP A 15 17.01 5.77 6.06
C ASP A 15 16.01 5.14 7.03
N ARG A 16 15.09 5.93 7.58
CA ARG A 16 14.03 5.42 8.44
C ARG A 16 13.07 4.46 7.73
N ILE A 17 12.80 4.71 6.45
CA ILE A 17 11.98 3.81 5.64
C ILE A 17 12.69 2.47 5.43
N ARG A 18 13.99 2.47 5.16
CA ARG A 18 14.81 1.27 4.98
C ARG A 18 14.97 0.43 6.25
N GLU A 19 14.79 1.03 7.42
CA GLU A 19 14.77 0.32 8.71
C GLU A 19 13.48 -0.47 8.96
N ALA A 20 12.52 -0.47 8.03
CA ALA A 20 11.32 -1.29 8.14
C ALA A 20 11.70 -2.78 8.20
N PRO A 21 11.01 -3.57 9.06
CA PRO A 21 11.35 -4.98 9.21
C PRO A 21 11.16 -5.76 7.90
N ALA A 22 12.12 -6.64 7.58
CA ALA A 22 12.13 -7.39 6.34
C ALA A 22 11.22 -8.63 6.36
N ASP A 23 11.02 -9.25 7.52
CA ASP A 23 10.35 -10.56 7.62
C ASP A 23 9.10 -10.53 8.52
N ARG A 24 9.19 -9.86 9.66
CA ARG A 24 8.12 -9.79 10.66
C ARG A 24 7.68 -8.35 10.84
N GLY A 25 6.53 -8.02 10.28
CA GLY A 25 5.93 -6.69 10.37
C GLY A 25 4.61 -6.69 11.11
N THR A 26 3.94 -5.54 11.07
CA THR A 26 2.64 -5.31 11.69
C THR A 26 1.71 -4.55 10.78
N VAL A 27 0.41 -4.81 10.92
CA VAL A 27 -0.65 -4.02 10.29
C VAL A 27 -0.87 -2.77 11.12
N GLU A 28 -0.73 -1.60 10.50
CA GLU A 28 -0.85 -0.31 11.18
C GLU A 28 -2.24 0.33 10.99
N LEU A 29 -2.79 0.27 9.78
CA LEU A 29 -4.06 0.88 9.44
C LEU A 29 -4.74 0.10 8.31
N ILE A 30 -6.06 -0.02 8.37
CA ILE A 30 -6.86 -0.60 7.30
C ILE A 30 -7.91 0.42 6.87
N VAL A 31 -8.02 0.63 5.57
CA VAL A 31 -8.95 1.60 4.96
C VAL A 31 -9.77 0.91 3.87
N ARG A 32 -11.07 0.99 3.97
CA ARG A 32 -11.99 0.60 2.91
C ARG A 32 -12.40 1.84 2.10
N ARG A 33 -12.57 1.68 0.81
CA ARG A 33 -13.05 2.71 -0.10
C ARG A 33 -14.46 2.31 -0.57
N PRO A 34 -15.52 2.63 0.21
CA PRO A 34 -16.88 2.16 -0.09
C PRO A 34 -17.48 2.84 -1.34
N ALA A 35 -17.02 4.04 -1.66
CA ALA A 35 -17.38 4.78 -2.86
C ALA A 35 -16.22 5.64 -3.34
N VAL A 36 -16.38 6.29 -4.50
CA VAL A 36 -15.37 7.22 -5.05
C VAL A 36 -15.12 8.34 -4.06
N ASP A 37 -13.85 8.58 -3.76
CA ASP A 37 -13.35 9.58 -2.80
C ASP A 37 -13.81 9.41 -1.34
N GLU A 38 -14.52 8.33 -1.03
CA GLU A 38 -14.82 7.94 0.35
C GLU A 38 -13.73 7.07 0.96
N ARG A 39 -13.52 7.21 2.26
CA ARG A 39 -12.54 6.45 3.06
C ARG A 39 -13.15 6.09 4.40
N GLU A 40 -13.07 4.83 4.75
CA GLU A 40 -13.55 4.30 6.02
C GLU A 40 -12.41 3.52 6.69
N VAL A 41 -12.00 3.98 7.87
CA VAL A 41 -11.00 3.29 8.69
C VAL A 41 -11.66 2.12 9.40
N LEU A 42 -11.08 0.93 9.25
CA LEU A 42 -11.62 -0.31 9.79
C LEU A 42 -10.82 -0.80 10.99
N THR A 43 -11.51 -1.35 11.98
CA THR A 43 -10.92 -2.12 13.07
C THR A 43 -10.78 -3.61 12.74
N GLU A 44 -11.45 -4.07 11.69
CA GLU A 44 -11.42 -5.42 11.18
C GLU A 44 -11.76 -5.41 9.68
N ALA A 45 -11.06 -6.20 8.88
CA ALA A 45 -11.34 -6.40 7.48
C ALA A 45 -11.40 -7.89 7.13
N VAL A 46 -12.33 -8.24 6.26
CA VAL A 46 -12.38 -9.56 5.63
C VAL A 46 -11.69 -9.48 4.27
N LEU A 47 -10.72 -10.35 4.04
CA LEU A 47 -10.09 -10.52 2.74
C LEU A 47 -10.68 -11.77 2.07
N ASP A 48 -11.15 -11.60 0.84
CA ASP A 48 -11.85 -12.62 0.06
C ASP A 48 -11.22 -12.82 -1.31
N LEU A 49 -11.25 -14.04 -1.85
CA LEU A 49 -10.63 -14.37 -3.13
C LEU A 49 -11.22 -13.60 -4.31
N HIS A 50 -12.52 -13.28 -4.26
CA HIS A 50 -13.23 -12.65 -5.37
C HIS A 50 -13.45 -11.15 -5.18
N GLU A 51 -13.54 -10.70 -3.94
CA GLU A 51 -13.82 -9.30 -3.61
C GLU A 51 -12.59 -8.52 -3.18
N GLY A 52 -11.49 -9.18 -2.84
CA GLY A 52 -10.36 -8.55 -2.22
C GLY A 52 -10.71 -8.13 -0.80
N LEU A 53 -10.64 -6.83 -0.49
CA LEU A 53 -11.16 -6.29 0.77
C LEU A 53 -12.67 -6.12 0.65
N VAL A 54 -13.42 -6.90 1.40
CA VAL A 54 -14.91 -6.92 1.34
C VAL A 54 -15.48 -5.53 1.60
N GLY A 55 -16.36 -5.09 0.71
CA GLY A 55 -16.99 -3.76 0.76
C GLY A 55 -16.18 -2.61 0.12
N ASP A 56 -14.98 -2.89 -0.40
CA ASP A 56 -14.21 -1.94 -1.22
C ASP A 56 -14.76 -1.87 -2.65
N THR A 57 -14.58 -0.74 -3.32
CA THR A 57 -15.05 -0.52 -4.70
C THR A 57 -14.23 -1.22 -5.77
N TRP A 58 -13.12 -1.90 -5.44
CA TRP A 58 -12.22 -2.49 -6.43
C TRP A 58 -12.95 -3.31 -7.49
N ARG A 59 -13.82 -4.23 -7.07
CA ARG A 59 -14.57 -5.09 -7.98
C ARG A 59 -15.56 -4.33 -8.85
N ALA A 60 -16.36 -3.44 -8.24
CA ALA A 60 -17.39 -2.67 -8.94
C ALA A 60 -16.80 -1.61 -9.88
N ARG A 61 -15.66 -1.04 -9.52
CA ARG A 61 -14.98 0.01 -10.30
C ARG A 61 -14.41 -0.51 -11.61
N GLY A 62 -14.00 -1.78 -11.65
CA GLY A 62 -13.30 -2.32 -12.80
C GLY A 62 -11.93 -1.69 -13.04
N SER A 63 -11.36 -1.92 -14.21
CA SER A 63 -10.04 -1.40 -14.61
C SER A 63 -9.98 -1.14 -16.11
N SER A 64 -9.42 -0.01 -16.50
CA SER A 64 -9.08 0.28 -17.90
C SER A 64 -7.92 -0.56 -18.44
N ARG A 65 -7.24 -1.30 -17.56
CA ARG A 65 -6.10 -2.17 -17.92
C ARG A 65 -6.54 -3.61 -18.25
N THR A 66 -7.80 -3.94 -18.06
CA THR A 66 -8.38 -5.23 -18.43
C THR A 66 -9.12 -5.12 -19.75
N PRO A 67 -9.04 -6.13 -20.63
CA PRO A 67 -9.67 -6.08 -21.96
C PRO A 67 -11.20 -5.90 -21.92
N ASP A 68 -11.85 -6.46 -20.90
CA ASP A 68 -13.29 -6.41 -20.69
C ASP A 68 -13.77 -5.28 -19.78
N GLY A 69 -12.83 -4.45 -19.27
CA GLY A 69 -13.12 -3.41 -18.29
C GLY A 69 -13.46 -3.94 -16.90
N GLY A 70 -13.35 -5.24 -16.66
CA GLY A 70 -13.56 -5.88 -15.37
C GLY A 70 -12.47 -5.55 -14.34
N PRO A 71 -12.62 -6.01 -13.09
CA PRO A 71 -11.61 -5.79 -12.06
C PRO A 71 -10.29 -6.49 -12.42
N ASN A 72 -9.17 -5.80 -12.20
CA ASN A 72 -7.85 -6.37 -12.44
C ASN A 72 -7.39 -7.19 -11.22
N PRO A 73 -7.28 -8.53 -11.31
CA PRO A 73 -6.86 -9.36 -10.18
C PRO A 73 -5.48 -9.01 -9.64
N GLU A 74 -4.58 -8.50 -10.50
CA GLU A 74 -3.22 -8.12 -10.12
C GLU A 74 -3.16 -6.84 -9.27
N SER A 75 -4.27 -6.11 -9.15
CA SER A 75 -4.40 -4.92 -8.30
C SER A 75 -5.61 -5.00 -7.35
N GLN A 76 -5.89 -6.20 -6.86
CA GLN A 76 -7.02 -6.47 -5.98
C GLN A 76 -6.88 -5.77 -4.61
N LEU A 77 -5.66 -5.74 -4.08
CA LEU A 77 -5.29 -5.05 -2.86
C LEU A 77 -4.11 -4.11 -3.11
N THR A 78 -4.06 -3.02 -2.35
CA THR A 78 -2.91 -2.13 -2.31
C THR A 78 -2.39 -1.97 -0.89
N LEU A 79 -1.09 -2.21 -0.73
CA LEU A 79 -0.37 -2.03 0.53
C LEU A 79 0.56 -0.83 0.43
N MET A 80 0.69 -0.07 1.51
CA MET A 80 1.68 1.01 1.63
C MET A 80 2.49 0.84 2.92
N ASN A 81 3.81 1.08 2.85
CA ASN A 81 4.65 1.13 4.03
C ASN A 81 4.23 2.30 4.91
N ALA A 82 3.92 2.04 6.18
CA ALA A 82 3.45 3.03 7.15
C ALA A 82 4.47 4.15 7.39
N ARG A 83 5.77 3.87 7.28
CA ARG A 83 6.84 4.88 7.42
C ARG A 83 6.84 5.85 6.24
N VAL A 84 6.52 5.37 5.05
CA VAL A 84 6.32 6.24 3.87
C VAL A 84 5.06 7.08 4.03
N ALA A 85 3.96 6.48 4.47
CA ALA A 85 2.72 7.22 4.75
C ALA A 85 2.96 8.35 5.76
N ALA A 86 3.71 8.08 6.83
CA ALA A 86 4.09 9.09 7.82
C ALA A 86 4.96 10.20 7.22
N ALA A 87 5.92 9.86 6.36
CA ALA A 87 6.80 10.85 5.71
C ALA A 87 6.02 11.76 4.74
N VAL A 88 5.12 11.18 3.94
CA VAL A 88 4.38 11.89 2.89
C VAL A 88 3.17 12.64 3.44
N ALA A 89 2.36 11.99 4.28
CA ALA A 89 1.10 12.54 4.75
C ALA A 89 1.22 13.30 6.08
N GLY A 90 2.30 13.08 6.83
CA GLY A 90 2.45 13.60 8.19
C GLY A 90 1.56 12.87 9.18
N GLY A 91 0.57 13.53 9.75
CA GLY A 91 -0.32 12.93 10.74
C GLY A 91 -1.05 11.68 10.26
N ARG A 92 -1.22 10.73 11.18
CA ARG A 92 -1.84 9.41 10.91
C ARG A 92 -3.26 9.53 10.34
N GLU A 93 -4.01 10.56 10.74
CA GLU A 93 -5.36 10.87 10.26
C GLU A 93 -5.40 11.16 8.75
N ARG A 94 -4.25 11.51 8.15
CA ARG A 94 -4.13 11.80 6.72
C ARG A 94 -3.68 10.60 5.87
N TRP A 95 -3.24 9.51 6.48
CA TRP A 95 -2.72 8.35 5.75
C TRP A 95 -3.75 7.79 4.76
N ALA A 96 -5.00 7.69 5.16
CA ALA A 96 -6.09 7.19 4.31
C ALA A 96 -6.23 7.94 2.98
N LEU A 97 -5.75 9.20 2.92
CA LEU A 97 -5.77 10.01 1.70
C LEU A 97 -4.84 9.47 0.60
N ALA A 98 -3.84 8.65 0.94
CA ALA A 98 -2.98 8.00 -0.06
C ALA A 98 -3.77 7.06 -0.96
N GLY A 99 -4.89 6.51 -0.47
CA GLY A 99 -5.80 5.69 -1.25
C GLY A 99 -5.48 4.20 -1.22
N ASP A 100 -4.51 3.79 -0.43
CA ASP A 100 -4.21 2.39 -0.19
C ASP A 100 -5.17 1.79 0.83
N GLN A 101 -5.30 0.47 0.82
CA GLN A 101 -6.22 -0.24 1.70
C GLN A 101 -5.56 -0.69 3.00
N ILE A 102 -4.30 -1.13 2.95
CA ILE A 102 -3.59 -1.67 4.12
C ILE A 102 -2.24 -0.97 4.27
N TYR A 103 -2.02 -0.38 5.44
CA TYR A 103 -0.77 0.27 5.80
C TYR A 103 -0.02 -0.64 6.77
N VAL A 104 1.24 -0.93 6.45
CA VAL A 104 2.03 -1.95 7.15
C VAL A 104 3.40 -1.42 7.54
N ASP A 105 3.90 -1.79 8.71
CA ASP A 105 5.31 -1.63 9.03
C ASP A 105 6.07 -2.87 8.58
N LEU A 106 6.46 -2.86 7.31
CA LEU A 106 7.17 -3.94 6.63
C LEU A 106 7.94 -3.36 5.45
N ASP A 107 9.13 -3.88 5.18
CA ASP A 107 9.89 -3.58 3.97
C ASP A 107 9.19 -4.18 2.74
N LEU A 108 8.57 -3.33 1.93
CA LEU A 108 7.85 -3.71 0.71
C LEU A 108 8.74 -3.68 -0.54
N SER A 109 10.04 -3.45 -0.40
CA SER A 109 10.95 -3.30 -1.54
C SER A 109 10.94 -4.52 -2.48
N LEU A 110 11.27 -4.27 -3.75
CA LEU A 110 11.40 -5.33 -4.75
C LEU A 110 12.46 -6.38 -4.36
N GLY A 111 13.52 -5.96 -3.68
CA GLY A 111 14.56 -6.86 -3.19
C GLY A 111 14.08 -7.78 -2.08
N ASN A 112 13.17 -7.30 -1.21
CA ASN A 112 12.63 -8.08 -0.10
C ASN A 112 11.43 -8.95 -0.50
N LEU A 113 10.51 -8.39 -1.28
CA LEU A 113 9.24 -9.02 -1.68
C LEU A 113 9.04 -8.92 -3.20
N PRO A 114 9.86 -9.62 -4.01
CA PRO A 114 9.67 -9.64 -5.46
C PRO A 114 8.27 -10.17 -5.82
N PRO A 115 7.79 -9.92 -7.05
CA PRO A 115 6.54 -10.48 -7.54
C PRO A 115 6.47 -11.99 -7.30
N GLY A 116 5.30 -12.48 -6.88
CA GLY A 116 5.10 -13.88 -6.48
C GLY A 116 5.41 -14.18 -5.01
N SER A 117 6.07 -13.26 -4.29
CA SER A 117 6.26 -13.40 -2.84
C SER A 117 4.90 -13.38 -2.13
N ARG A 118 4.81 -14.13 -1.04
CA ARG A 118 3.61 -14.22 -0.21
C ARG A 118 3.90 -13.80 1.22
N ILE A 119 2.92 -13.16 1.83
CA ILE A 119 2.91 -12.87 3.26
C ILE A 119 1.61 -13.38 3.88
N GLN A 120 1.74 -13.91 5.09
CA GLN A 120 0.60 -14.10 5.97
C GLN A 120 0.33 -12.77 6.69
N ILE A 121 -0.93 -12.33 6.66
CA ILE A 121 -1.40 -11.10 7.26
C ILE A 121 -2.69 -11.40 8.03
N GLY A 122 -2.67 -11.28 9.36
CA GLY A 122 -3.74 -11.85 10.17
C GLY A 122 -3.92 -13.34 9.89
N SER A 123 -5.13 -13.79 9.56
CA SER A 123 -5.42 -15.16 9.13
C SER A 123 -5.41 -15.35 7.60
N ALA A 124 -5.22 -14.29 6.83
CA ALA A 124 -5.16 -14.33 5.36
C ALA A 124 -3.73 -14.52 4.83
N VAL A 125 -3.62 -14.94 3.57
CA VAL A 125 -2.36 -14.90 2.81
C VAL A 125 -2.59 -14.11 1.54
N ILE A 126 -1.68 -13.20 1.23
CA ILE A 126 -1.69 -12.39 0.03
C ILE A 126 -0.39 -12.56 -0.75
N GLU A 127 -0.47 -12.37 -2.07
CA GLU A 127 0.65 -12.48 -3.00
C GLU A 127 0.92 -11.15 -3.67
N PHE A 128 2.19 -10.76 -3.76
CA PHE A 128 2.64 -9.56 -4.46
C PHE A 128 2.60 -9.79 -5.97
N SER A 129 1.96 -8.89 -6.70
CA SER A 129 1.82 -8.95 -8.15
C SER A 129 2.92 -8.15 -8.87
N GLU A 130 3.08 -8.42 -10.18
CA GLU A 130 4.00 -7.65 -11.04
C GLU A 130 3.49 -6.25 -11.36
N ALA A 131 2.17 -6.01 -11.27
CA ALA A 131 1.58 -4.74 -11.62
C ALA A 131 2.17 -3.60 -10.77
N PRO A 132 2.82 -2.60 -11.39
CA PRO A 132 3.40 -1.50 -10.65
C PRO A 132 2.31 -0.65 -10.02
N HIS A 133 2.56 -0.19 -8.78
CA HIS A 133 1.72 0.79 -8.11
C HIS A 133 2.46 2.12 -8.09
N THR A 134 2.01 3.08 -8.88
CA THR A 134 2.66 4.37 -9.06
C THR A 134 1.79 5.52 -8.56
N GLY A 135 2.43 6.61 -8.16
CA GLY A 135 1.74 7.86 -7.83
C GLY A 135 1.09 8.46 -9.07
N CYS A 136 -0.09 9.04 -8.91
CA CYS A 136 -0.89 9.63 -9.95
C CYS A 136 -1.29 11.08 -9.62
N ALA A 137 -2.04 11.72 -10.51
CA ALA A 137 -2.53 13.08 -10.32
C ALA A 137 -3.34 13.28 -9.01
N LYS A 138 -4.14 12.28 -8.62
CA LYS A 138 -4.85 12.33 -7.34
C LYS A 138 -3.90 12.33 -6.13
N PHE A 139 -2.78 11.60 -6.22
CA PHE A 139 -1.76 11.57 -5.17
C PHE A 139 -1.07 12.94 -5.05
N SER A 140 -0.67 13.55 -6.18
CA SER A 140 -0.05 14.89 -6.15
C SER A 140 -1.01 15.98 -5.71
N ALA A 141 -2.30 15.87 -6.04
CA ALA A 141 -3.32 16.82 -5.57
C ALA A 141 -3.48 16.80 -4.04
N ARG A 142 -3.20 15.66 -3.39
CA ARG A 142 -3.33 15.48 -1.93
C ARG A 142 -2.06 15.79 -1.16
N PHE A 143 -0.90 15.48 -1.73
CA PHE A 143 0.40 15.53 -1.05
C PHE A 143 1.45 16.41 -1.73
N GLY A 144 1.12 16.99 -2.88
CA GLY A 144 2.03 17.85 -3.63
C GLY A 144 2.90 17.11 -4.66
N ASN A 145 3.53 17.90 -5.52
CA ASN A 145 4.36 17.37 -6.60
C ASN A 145 5.66 16.75 -6.12
N ASP A 146 6.22 17.24 -5.02
CA ASP A 146 7.47 16.69 -4.46
C ASP A 146 7.23 15.29 -3.89
N ALA A 147 6.10 15.05 -3.23
CA ALA A 147 5.69 13.71 -2.82
C ALA A 147 5.51 12.77 -4.02
N LEU A 148 4.89 13.26 -5.11
CA LEU A 148 4.74 12.48 -6.34
C LEU A 148 6.11 12.11 -6.97
N ARG A 149 7.02 13.08 -7.05
CA ARG A 149 8.39 12.87 -7.56
C ARG A 149 9.15 11.86 -6.70
N PHE A 150 9.05 12.00 -5.38
CA PHE A 150 9.69 11.11 -4.42
C PHE A 150 9.26 9.65 -4.61
N VAL A 151 7.95 9.36 -4.59
CA VAL A 151 7.45 7.99 -4.69
C VAL A 151 7.64 7.38 -6.09
N ASN A 152 7.73 8.20 -7.14
CA ASN A 152 7.92 7.74 -8.53
C ASN A 152 9.38 7.78 -8.98
N SER A 153 10.31 8.22 -8.14
CA SER A 153 11.75 8.23 -8.43
C SER A 153 12.28 6.80 -8.65
N PRO A 154 13.49 6.61 -9.23
CA PRO A 154 14.09 5.30 -9.35
C PRO A 154 14.18 4.54 -8.02
N ILE A 155 14.64 5.20 -6.95
CA ILE A 155 14.65 4.61 -5.61
C ILE A 155 13.24 4.38 -5.06
N GLY A 156 12.31 5.27 -5.38
CA GLY A 156 10.90 5.15 -5.01
C GLY A 156 10.23 3.90 -5.60
N ARG A 157 10.59 3.54 -6.82
CA ARG A 157 10.11 2.31 -7.47
C ARG A 157 10.76 1.07 -6.89
N GLU A 158 12.06 1.09 -6.64
CA GLU A 158 12.81 -0.01 -6.03
C GLU A 158 12.28 -0.34 -4.62
N LEU A 159 12.08 0.68 -3.79
CA LEU A 159 11.54 0.56 -2.43
C LEU A 159 10.02 0.47 -2.38
N ARG A 160 9.33 0.57 -3.51
CA ARG A 160 7.86 0.63 -3.61
C ARG A 160 7.27 1.67 -2.66
N LEU A 161 7.82 2.90 -2.68
CA LEU A 161 7.39 3.98 -1.79
C LEU A 161 5.91 4.34 -2.00
N ARG A 162 5.39 4.24 -3.23
CA ARG A 162 3.96 4.44 -3.48
C ARG A 162 3.11 3.29 -2.95
N GLY A 163 3.69 2.14 -2.74
CA GLY A 163 3.02 0.92 -2.29
C GLY A 163 3.17 -0.23 -3.28
N ALA A 164 2.48 -1.32 -2.99
CA ALA A 164 2.50 -2.54 -3.77
C ALA A 164 1.09 -3.04 -4.07
N ASN A 165 0.91 -3.59 -5.27
CA ASN A 165 -0.30 -4.31 -5.63
C ASN A 165 -0.19 -5.78 -5.20
N CYS A 166 -1.29 -6.31 -4.69
CA CYS A 166 -1.39 -7.68 -4.20
C CYS A 166 -2.73 -8.30 -4.57
N LYS A 167 -2.82 -9.62 -4.42
CA LYS A 167 -4.06 -10.38 -4.50
C LYS A 167 -4.19 -11.33 -3.32
N VAL A 168 -5.41 -11.67 -2.95
CA VAL A 168 -5.70 -12.66 -1.92
C VAL A 168 -5.48 -14.05 -2.49
N VAL A 169 -4.71 -14.90 -1.79
CA VAL A 169 -4.53 -16.31 -2.13
C VAL A 169 -5.10 -17.26 -1.08
N THR A 170 -5.23 -16.80 0.16
CA THR A 170 -5.99 -17.47 1.21
C THR A 170 -6.88 -16.44 1.90
N PRO A 171 -8.20 -16.61 1.89
CA PRO A 171 -9.10 -15.67 2.55
C PRO A 171 -8.93 -15.69 4.06
N GLY A 172 -9.27 -14.59 4.73
CA GLY A 172 -9.16 -14.49 6.17
C GLY A 172 -9.52 -13.12 6.70
N ILE A 173 -9.25 -12.92 7.98
CA ILE A 173 -9.55 -11.69 8.72
C ILE A 173 -8.24 -11.00 9.08
N VAL A 174 -8.21 -9.68 8.95
CA VAL A 174 -7.08 -8.81 9.26
C VAL A 174 -7.54 -7.68 10.17
N ARG A 175 -6.73 -7.38 11.19
CA ARG A 175 -6.96 -6.28 12.13
C ARG A 175 -5.72 -5.43 12.27
N PRO A 176 -5.84 -4.12 12.55
CA PRO A 176 -4.69 -3.33 13.02
C PRO A 176 -4.03 -4.00 14.22
N GLY A 177 -2.69 -4.05 14.22
CA GLY A 177 -1.89 -4.76 15.22
C GLY A 177 -1.59 -6.22 14.89
N ASP A 178 -2.23 -6.80 13.88
CA ASP A 178 -1.93 -8.17 13.45
C ASP A 178 -0.49 -8.29 12.95
N ALA A 179 0.12 -9.44 13.26
CA ALA A 179 1.44 -9.79 12.78
C ALA A 179 1.42 -10.10 11.28
N ILE A 180 2.50 -9.70 10.61
CA ILE A 180 2.79 -10.06 9.22
C ILE A 180 4.03 -10.93 9.20
N ARG A 181 4.02 -11.98 8.38
CA ARG A 181 5.17 -12.89 8.18
C ARG A 181 5.30 -13.27 6.72
N LYS A 182 6.53 -13.35 6.23
CA LYS A 182 6.80 -13.94 4.92
C LYS A 182 6.43 -15.42 4.95
N VAL A 183 5.76 -15.88 3.89
CA VAL A 183 5.50 -17.30 3.68
C VAL A 183 6.69 -17.88 2.91
N PRO A 184 7.35 -18.96 3.38
CA PRO A 184 8.42 -19.60 2.63
C PRO A 184 7.95 -20.04 1.23
N SER A 185 8.86 -19.92 0.26
CA SER A 185 8.65 -20.35 -1.13
C SER A 185 8.66 -21.87 -1.26
#